data_82d6fd3c33a40af9e355203eda967609
#
_entry.id   82d6fd3c33a40af9e355203eda967609
#
_cell.length_a   1.000
_cell.length_b   1.000
_cell.length_c   1.000
_cell.angle_alpha   90.00
_cell.angle_beta   90.00
_cell.angle_gamma   90.00
#
_symmetry.space_group_name_H-M   'P 1'
#
loop_
_entity.id
_entity.type
_entity.pdbx_description
1 polymer ?
#
loop_
_entity_poly.entity_id
_entity_poly.type
_entity_poly.pdbx_seq_one_letter_code
_entity_poly.pdbx_strand_id
1 'polypeptide(L)'
;NINFNAKGMISNNRFADTGAIGAAIAFDPTQPVMNGNSKYGGYFAWENAGEFISIATKNPVAMLQQKKEEANSKNLVGNIQVDYKFHFLPELRANLNLGMDMATGTQDIYYPKESPLGYVDNGKTGYETIDKYNHLLDFYLQYAKDFNEKHHFDIMAGYSWQHFHRSTENAYNNLNGDNPTSYIFKTESYLISFFGRVNYSFMNRYLITATLRNDGTSRFSKDNRWGLFPSVALGWKIKEEGFMKDVDAVSDLKLRLG
;
A
#
# COMPACT_ATOMS: atom_id res chain seq x y z
N ASN A 1 11.30 27.20 4.24
CA ASN A 1 9.90 26.78 4.34
C ASN A 1 9.82 25.48 5.12
N ILE A 2 8.79 25.35 5.96
CA ILE A 2 8.48 24.11 6.68
C ILE A 2 7.03 23.76 6.37
N ASN A 3 6.81 22.55 5.91
CA ASN A 3 5.48 21.99 5.65
C ASN A 3 5.27 20.79 6.58
N PHE A 4 4.15 20.75 7.24
CA PHE A 4 3.74 19.63 8.08
C PHE A 4 2.39 19.11 7.62
N ASN A 5 2.27 17.81 7.42
CA ASN A 5 1.03 17.14 7.10
C ASN A 5 0.84 15.96 8.04
N ALA A 6 -0.36 15.80 8.57
CA ALA A 6 -0.75 14.65 9.36
C ALA A 6 -2.20 14.27 9.08
N LYS A 7 -2.46 12.97 8.95
CA LYS A 7 -3.80 12.43 8.77
C LYS A 7 -3.96 11.21 9.67
N GLY A 8 -4.95 11.27 10.55
CA GLY A 8 -5.40 10.15 11.37
C GLY A 8 -6.71 9.58 10.84
N MET A 9 -6.86 8.25 10.92
CA MET A 9 -8.09 7.55 10.57
C MET A 9 -8.35 6.46 11.60
N ILE A 10 -9.60 6.36 12.05
CA ILE A 10 -10.10 5.24 12.85
C ILE A 10 -11.24 4.62 12.06
N SER A 11 -11.23 3.32 11.90
CA SER A 11 -12.26 2.57 11.18
C SER A 11 -12.73 1.39 12.01
N ASN A 12 -14.05 1.22 12.08
CA ASN A 12 -14.70 0.06 12.67
C ASN A 12 -15.52 -0.60 11.58
N ASN A 13 -15.21 -1.85 11.29
CA ASN A 13 -15.83 -2.59 10.19
C ASN A 13 -16.44 -3.88 10.72
N ARG A 14 -17.55 -4.27 10.14
CA ARG A 14 -18.13 -5.61 10.28
C ARG A 14 -18.11 -6.27 8.91
N PHE A 15 -17.56 -7.47 8.84
CA PHE A 15 -17.44 -8.22 7.60
C PHE A 15 -18.52 -9.29 7.50
N ALA A 16 -19.17 -9.32 6.35
CA ALA A 16 -20.07 -10.40 5.98
C ALA A 16 -19.28 -11.57 5.39
N ASP A 17 -19.83 -12.78 5.46
CA ASP A 17 -19.25 -13.91 4.78
C ASP A 17 -19.50 -13.79 3.25
N THR A 18 -18.44 -13.55 2.49
CA THR A 18 -18.55 -13.41 1.02
C THR A 18 -18.94 -14.70 0.31
N GLY A 19 -18.71 -15.85 0.92
CA GLY A 19 -19.15 -17.15 0.43
C GLY A 19 -20.66 -17.28 0.36
N ALA A 20 -21.42 -16.46 1.11
CA ALA A 20 -22.87 -16.45 1.10
C ALA A 20 -23.47 -16.12 -0.29
N ILE A 21 -22.76 -15.33 -1.12
CA ILE A 21 -23.20 -15.01 -2.50
C ILE A 21 -23.19 -16.27 -3.36
N GLY A 22 -22.08 -17.01 -3.35
CA GLY A 22 -21.96 -18.28 -4.08
C GLY A 22 -22.92 -19.35 -3.53
N ALA A 23 -23.07 -19.41 -2.21
CA ALA A 23 -24.03 -20.30 -1.57
C ALA A 23 -25.47 -19.96 -2.01
N ALA A 24 -25.86 -18.70 -2.11
CA ALA A 24 -27.20 -18.29 -2.52
C ALA A 24 -27.52 -18.69 -3.97
N ILE A 25 -26.53 -18.69 -4.86
CA ILE A 25 -26.71 -19.14 -6.26
C ILE A 25 -26.92 -20.66 -6.34
N ALA A 26 -26.20 -21.41 -5.50
CA ALA A 26 -26.19 -22.87 -5.51
C ALA A 26 -27.20 -23.50 -4.52
N PHE A 27 -27.87 -22.71 -3.70
CA PHE A 27 -28.85 -23.21 -2.73
C PHE A 27 -30.16 -23.62 -3.43
N ASP A 28 -30.71 -24.73 -3.01
CA ASP A 28 -31.99 -25.22 -3.54
C ASP A 28 -33.13 -24.27 -3.13
N PRO A 29 -33.81 -23.59 -4.10
CA PRO A 29 -34.83 -22.61 -3.78
C PRO A 29 -36.14 -23.24 -3.23
N THR A 30 -36.28 -24.57 -3.27
CA THR A 30 -37.40 -25.27 -2.67
C THR A 30 -37.27 -25.49 -1.17
N GLN A 31 -36.06 -25.28 -0.63
CA GLN A 31 -35.82 -25.47 0.79
C GLN A 31 -36.07 -24.16 1.56
N PRO A 32 -36.63 -24.25 2.78
CA PRO A 32 -36.88 -23.08 3.59
C PRO A 32 -35.56 -22.50 4.11
N VAL A 33 -35.51 -21.18 4.30
CA VAL A 33 -34.38 -20.53 4.98
C VAL A 33 -34.29 -20.97 6.45
N MET A 34 -35.43 -21.06 7.11
CA MET A 34 -35.55 -21.50 8.50
C MET A 34 -36.53 -22.67 8.60
N ASN A 35 -36.19 -23.69 9.35
CA ASN A 35 -37.03 -24.86 9.63
C ASN A 35 -37.26 -25.08 11.12
N GLY A 36 -36.73 -24.19 12.00
CA GLY A 36 -36.87 -24.31 13.44
C GLY A 36 -35.93 -25.32 14.10
N ASN A 37 -35.02 -25.98 13.37
CA ASN A 37 -34.10 -26.94 13.93
C ASN A 37 -33.04 -26.23 14.80
N SER A 38 -33.14 -26.39 16.09
CA SER A 38 -32.25 -25.77 17.09
C SER A 38 -30.79 -26.23 16.94
N LYS A 39 -30.55 -27.41 16.37
CA LYS A 39 -29.20 -27.94 16.09
C LYS A 39 -28.37 -26.99 15.21
N TYR A 40 -29.06 -26.21 14.33
CA TYR A 40 -28.44 -25.25 13.41
C TYR A 40 -28.91 -23.81 13.68
N GLY A 41 -29.30 -23.51 14.93
CA GLY A 41 -29.78 -22.18 15.30
C GLY A 41 -31.10 -21.78 14.65
N GLY A 42 -31.92 -22.75 14.25
CA GLY A 42 -33.22 -22.54 13.59
C GLY A 42 -33.15 -22.50 12.05
N TYR A 43 -31.96 -22.49 11.47
CA TYR A 43 -31.76 -22.47 10.03
C TYR A 43 -31.82 -23.86 9.41
N PHE A 44 -32.28 -23.94 8.17
CA PHE A 44 -32.21 -25.18 7.40
C PHE A 44 -30.75 -25.57 7.11
N ALA A 45 -30.41 -26.81 7.33
CA ALA A 45 -29.17 -27.44 6.93
C ALA A 45 -29.42 -28.84 6.35
N TRP A 46 -28.56 -29.27 5.45
CA TRP A 46 -28.64 -30.58 4.84
C TRP A 46 -28.15 -31.65 5.81
N GLU A 47 -28.97 -32.68 5.97
CA GLU A 47 -28.69 -33.83 6.83
C GLU A 47 -28.85 -35.15 6.08
N ASN A 48 -28.07 -36.14 6.45
CA ASN A 48 -28.29 -37.55 6.08
C ASN A 48 -28.40 -38.37 7.37
N ALA A 49 -29.54 -39.04 7.55
CA ALA A 49 -29.87 -39.81 8.76
C ALA A 49 -29.66 -38.98 10.06
N GLY A 50 -29.97 -37.69 10.06
CA GLY A 50 -29.80 -36.78 11.16
C GLY A 50 -28.37 -36.21 11.37
N GLU A 51 -27.42 -36.57 10.51
CA GLU A 51 -26.07 -36.04 10.56
C GLU A 51 -25.83 -34.96 9.51
N PHE A 52 -25.13 -33.90 9.92
CA PHE A 52 -24.82 -32.75 9.07
C PHE A 52 -23.96 -33.12 7.87
N ILE A 53 -24.37 -32.72 6.66
CA ILE A 53 -23.61 -32.92 5.42
C ILE A 53 -22.68 -31.71 5.21
N SER A 54 -21.43 -31.84 5.60
CA SER A 54 -20.44 -30.76 5.58
C SER A 54 -20.11 -30.24 4.16
N ILE A 55 -20.24 -31.09 3.15
CA ILE A 55 -19.96 -30.75 1.73
C ILE A 55 -21.16 -30.15 0.99
N ALA A 56 -22.37 -30.20 1.58
CA ALA A 56 -23.55 -29.62 0.98
C ALA A 56 -23.48 -28.08 1.02
N THR A 57 -24.23 -27.47 0.09
CA THR A 57 -24.38 -26.01 0.03
C THR A 57 -24.95 -25.50 1.34
N LYS A 58 -24.21 -24.60 2.00
CA LYS A 58 -24.61 -24.02 3.27
C LYS A 58 -25.71 -22.98 3.07
N ASN A 59 -26.58 -22.83 4.06
CA ASN A 59 -27.63 -21.83 4.06
C ASN A 59 -27.03 -20.41 4.05
N PRO A 60 -27.21 -19.61 2.99
CA PRO A 60 -26.54 -18.33 2.84
C PRO A 60 -26.95 -17.30 3.91
N VAL A 61 -28.20 -17.36 4.39
CA VAL A 61 -28.69 -16.46 5.44
C VAL A 61 -28.06 -16.82 6.77
N ALA A 62 -27.92 -18.11 7.09
CA ALA A 62 -27.21 -18.57 8.27
C ALA A 62 -25.74 -18.11 8.26
N MET A 63 -25.07 -18.21 7.10
CA MET A 63 -23.69 -17.72 6.94
C MET A 63 -23.56 -16.24 7.28
N LEU A 64 -24.51 -15.41 6.86
CA LEU A 64 -24.51 -13.96 7.10
C LEU A 64 -24.88 -13.58 8.53
N GLN A 65 -25.82 -14.29 9.14
CA GLN A 65 -26.39 -13.92 10.42
C GLN A 65 -25.63 -14.50 11.62
N GLN A 66 -25.08 -15.70 11.48
CA GLN A 66 -24.40 -16.39 12.57
C GLN A 66 -22.92 -16.08 12.67
N LYS A 67 -22.28 -15.63 11.57
CA LYS A 67 -20.91 -15.15 11.59
C LYS A 67 -20.83 -13.76 12.24
N LYS A 68 -19.89 -13.58 13.16
CA LYS A 68 -19.48 -12.27 13.65
C LYS A 68 -18.02 -12.09 13.32
N GLU A 69 -17.72 -11.06 12.55
CA GLU A 69 -16.36 -10.68 12.18
C GLU A 69 -16.28 -9.17 12.20
N GLU A 70 -15.56 -8.65 13.17
CA GLU A 70 -15.46 -7.21 13.43
C GLU A 70 -14.00 -6.82 13.47
N ALA A 71 -13.66 -5.71 12.84
CA ALA A 71 -12.31 -5.17 12.84
C ALA A 71 -12.28 -3.70 13.21
N ASN A 72 -11.30 -3.36 14.03
CA ASN A 72 -10.96 -2.01 14.40
C ASN A 72 -9.58 -1.70 13.82
N SER A 73 -9.43 -0.58 13.15
CA SER A 73 -8.13 -0.13 12.68
C SER A 73 -7.89 1.35 12.98
N LYS A 74 -6.63 1.67 13.25
CA LYS A 74 -6.14 3.04 13.48
C LYS A 74 -4.95 3.25 12.57
N ASN A 75 -5.00 4.32 11.78
CA ASN A 75 -3.92 4.70 10.88
C ASN A 75 -3.49 6.13 11.19
N LEU A 76 -2.19 6.36 11.17
CA LEU A 76 -1.59 7.68 11.27
C LEU A 76 -0.53 7.80 10.18
N VAL A 77 -0.76 8.72 9.25
CA VAL A 77 0.20 9.05 8.19
C VAL A 77 0.56 10.51 8.33
N GLY A 78 1.85 10.80 8.25
CA GLY A 78 2.31 12.19 8.33
C GLY A 78 3.71 12.38 7.77
N ASN A 79 4.00 13.60 7.44
CA ASN A 79 5.36 14.01 7.08
C ASN A 79 5.65 15.45 7.52
N ILE A 80 6.92 15.72 7.73
CA ILE A 80 7.48 17.04 7.87
C ILE A 80 8.53 17.24 6.79
N GLN A 81 8.38 18.32 6.03
CA GLN A 81 9.32 18.71 5.00
C GLN A 81 9.92 20.07 5.33
N VAL A 82 11.25 20.14 5.28
CA VAL A 82 12.00 21.38 5.46
C VAL A 82 12.73 21.68 4.16
N ASP A 83 12.47 22.86 3.60
CA ASP A 83 13.19 23.41 2.44
C ASP A 83 13.95 24.65 2.90
N TYR A 84 15.27 24.58 2.87
CA TYR A 84 16.16 25.64 3.31
C TYR A 84 17.01 26.16 2.15
N LYS A 85 16.88 27.45 1.87
CA LYS A 85 17.69 28.16 0.91
C LYS A 85 18.85 28.83 1.66
N PHE A 86 20.10 28.52 1.26
CA PHE A 86 21.27 29.03 1.95
C PHE A 86 21.44 30.54 1.70
N HIS A 87 21.60 31.31 2.76
CA HIS A 87 21.73 32.77 2.68
C HIS A 87 23.01 33.21 1.97
N PHE A 88 24.12 32.49 2.18
CA PHE A 88 25.42 32.78 1.59
C PHE A 88 25.56 32.26 0.15
N LEU A 89 24.69 31.36 -0.30
CA LEU A 89 24.64 30.78 -1.66
C LEU A 89 23.17 30.52 -2.03
N PRO A 90 22.46 31.56 -2.49
CA PRO A 90 21.03 31.47 -2.73
C PRO A 90 20.60 30.46 -3.81
N GLU A 91 21.52 30.06 -4.66
CA GLU A 91 21.32 29.04 -5.69
C GLU A 91 21.27 27.62 -5.10
N LEU A 92 21.82 27.42 -3.89
CA LEU A 92 21.85 26.15 -3.20
C LEU A 92 20.66 26.04 -2.24
N ARG A 93 19.99 24.89 -2.28
CA ARG A 93 18.88 24.52 -1.39
C ARG A 93 19.16 23.15 -0.79
N ALA A 94 18.76 22.98 0.46
CA ALA A 94 18.68 21.69 1.12
C ALA A 94 17.21 21.35 1.36
N ASN A 95 16.82 20.13 1.04
CA ASN A 95 15.50 19.61 1.32
C ASN A 95 15.62 18.36 2.19
N LEU A 96 14.85 18.34 3.29
CA LEU A 96 14.72 17.21 4.18
C LEU A 96 13.24 16.87 4.29
N ASN A 97 12.86 15.62 4.02
CA ASN A 97 11.52 15.10 4.22
C ASN A 97 11.58 13.89 5.14
N LEU A 98 10.91 13.98 6.28
CA LEU A 98 10.72 12.88 7.23
C LEU A 98 9.29 12.47 7.20
N GLY A 99 9.04 11.19 6.93
CA GLY A 99 7.70 10.63 6.82
C GLY A 99 7.50 9.43 7.73
N MET A 100 6.25 9.23 8.15
CA MET A 100 5.81 8.04 8.86
C MET A 100 4.43 7.60 8.38
N ASP A 101 4.24 6.28 8.33
CA ASP A 101 2.94 5.62 8.10
C ASP A 101 2.82 4.49 9.11
N MET A 102 1.92 4.66 10.06
CA MET A 102 1.68 3.72 11.16
C MET A 102 0.24 3.23 11.07
N ALA A 103 0.07 1.92 11.12
CA ALA A 103 -1.24 1.31 11.15
C ALA A 103 -1.27 0.17 12.16
N THR A 104 -2.29 0.13 12.99
CA THR A 104 -2.59 -1.00 13.87
C THR A 104 -4.05 -1.40 13.68
N GLY A 105 -4.31 -2.69 13.70
CA GLY A 105 -5.65 -3.23 13.55
C GLY A 105 -5.82 -4.53 14.30
N THR A 106 -7.04 -4.76 14.79
CA THR A 106 -7.47 -6.02 15.38
C THR A 106 -8.76 -6.46 14.72
N GLN A 107 -8.84 -7.71 14.34
CA GLN A 107 -10.03 -8.34 13.75
C GLN A 107 -10.40 -9.53 14.62
N ASP A 108 -11.63 -9.54 15.13
CA ASP A 108 -12.18 -10.64 15.93
C ASP A 108 -13.12 -11.45 15.06
N ILE A 109 -13.04 -12.79 15.19
CA ILE A 109 -13.84 -13.74 14.43
C ILE A 109 -14.54 -14.66 15.41
N TYR A 110 -15.85 -14.87 15.18
CA TYR A 110 -16.66 -15.81 15.96
C TYR A 110 -17.68 -16.50 15.06
N TYR A 111 -17.73 -17.82 15.16
CA TYR A 111 -18.78 -18.69 14.61
C TYR A 111 -19.36 -19.53 15.75
N PRO A 112 -20.68 -19.48 16.03
CA PRO A 112 -21.28 -20.40 16.99
C PRO A 112 -21.22 -21.84 16.46
N LYS A 113 -21.30 -22.80 17.38
CA LYS A 113 -21.28 -24.23 17.04
C LYS A 113 -22.47 -24.68 16.19
N GLU A 114 -23.60 -23.96 16.26
CA GLU A 114 -24.79 -24.16 15.48
C GLU A 114 -24.65 -23.65 14.03
N SER A 115 -23.64 -22.84 13.75
CA SER A 115 -23.43 -22.28 12.40
C SER A 115 -22.96 -23.36 11.42
N PRO A 116 -23.49 -23.43 10.20
CA PRO A 116 -22.99 -24.34 9.17
C PRO A 116 -21.52 -24.08 8.81
N LEU A 117 -20.95 -22.93 9.18
CA LEU A 117 -19.54 -22.61 9.02
C LEU A 117 -18.66 -23.16 10.17
N GLY A 118 -19.24 -23.35 11.35
CA GLY A 118 -18.53 -23.79 12.55
C GLY A 118 -18.94 -25.18 13.04
N TYR A 119 -19.98 -25.78 12.47
CA TYR A 119 -20.61 -26.99 13.03
C TYR A 119 -19.63 -28.16 13.19
N VAL A 120 -18.83 -28.44 12.17
CA VAL A 120 -17.87 -29.57 12.14
C VAL A 120 -16.77 -29.38 13.21
N ASP A 121 -16.33 -28.14 13.38
CA ASP A 121 -15.23 -27.79 14.28
C ASP A 121 -15.72 -27.35 15.68
N ASN A 122 -17.02 -27.53 15.96
CA ASN A 122 -17.64 -27.09 17.22
C ASN A 122 -17.53 -25.59 17.50
N GLY A 123 -17.76 -24.80 16.45
CA GLY A 123 -17.63 -23.35 16.45
C GLY A 123 -16.19 -22.88 16.25
N LYS A 124 -16.01 -21.58 16.17
CA LYS A 124 -14.69 -20.94 16.03
C LYS A 124 -14.68 -19.60 16.76
N THR A 125 -13.60 -19.32 17.44
CA THR A 125 -13.29 -18.00 17.98
C THR A 125 -11.82 -17.69 17.73
N GLY A 126 -11.50 -16.42 17.58
CA GLY A 126 -10.12 -16.00 17.40
C GLY A 126 -9.99 -14.55 16.99
N TYR A 127 -8.75 -14.15 16.86
CA TYR A 127 -8.39 -12.80 16.45
C TYR A 127 -7.23 -12.80 15.46
N GLU A 128 -7.14 -11.70 14.71
CA GLU A 128 -5.98 -11.33 13.92
C GLU A 128 -5.58 -9.90 14.28
N THR A 129 -4.28 -9.65 14.51
CA THR A 129 -3.73 -8.31 14.69
C THR A 129 -2.75 -8.00 13.57
N ILE A 130 -2.73 -6.74 13.14
CA ILE A 130 -1.78 -6.22 12.17
C ILE A 130 -1.16 -4.95 12.74
N ASP A 131 0.18 -4.92 12.79
CA ASP A 131 0.94 -3.73 13.09
C ASP A 131 1.89 -3.42 11.94
N LYS A 132 1.84 -2.17 11.47
CA LYS A 132 2.70 -1.63 10.40
C LYS A 132 3.35 -0.35 10.87
N TYR A 133 4.66 -0.25 10.67
CA TYR A 133 5.44 0.95 10.94
C TYR A 133 6.38 1.19 9.78
N ASN A 134 6.09 2.21 8.99
CA ASN A 134 6.91 2.63 7.87
C ASN A 134 7.50 4.00 8.16
N HIS A 135 8.78 4.16 7.90
CA HIS A 135 9.50 5.41 8.07
C HIS A 135 10.18 5.78 6.77
N LEU A 136 10.22 7.07 6.50
CA LEU A 136 10.87 7.66 5.33
C LEU A 136 11.80 8.78 5.80
N LEU A 137 13.00 8.80 5.25
CA LEU A 137 13.91 9.95 5.28
C LEU A 137 14.41 10.18 3.87
N ASP A 138 14.09 11.35 3.31
CA ASP A 138 14.67 11.84 2.07
C ASP A 138 15.45 13.12 2.37
N PHE A 139 16.68 13.17 1.90
CA PHE A 139 17.51 14.37 1.98
C PHE A 139 18.18 14.60 0.64
N TYR A 140 18.12 15.82 0.13
CA TYR A 140 18.88 16.20 -1.05
C TYR A 140 19.33 17.66 -1.02
N LEU A 141 20.42 17.91 -1.69
CA LEU A 141 20.89 19.23 -2.06
C LEU A 141 20.59 19.48 -3.52
N GLN A 142 20.15 20.68 -3.81
CA GLN A 142 19.87 21.15 -5.17
C GLN A 142 20.57 22.49 -5.38
N TYR A 143 21.33 22.57 -6.47
CA TYR A 143 21.96 23.80 -6.94
C TYR A 143 21.41 24.17 -8.30
N ALA A 144 20.79 25.36 -8.41
CA ALA A 144 20.21 25.84 -9.65
C ALA A 144 20.76 27.24 -9.95
N LYS A 145 21.32 27.42 -11.16
CA LYS A 145 21.92 28.69 -11.58
C LYS A 145 21.84 28.92 -13.08
N ASP A 146 21.53 30.17 -13.43
CA ASP A 146 21.61 30.68 -14.80
C ASP A 146 22.96 31.36 -15.03
N PHE A 147 23.61 31.03 -16.15
CA PHE A 147 24.84 31.66 -16.64
C PHE A 147 24.59 32.33 -17.97
N ASN A 148 24.88 33.60 -18.05
CA ASN A 148 24.79 34.41 -19.28
C ASN A 148 23.39 34.30 -19.96
N GLU A 149 22.31 34.14 -19.20
CA GLU A 149 20.92 34.02 -19.70
C GLU A 149 20.68 32.87 -20.71
N LYS A 150 21.73 32.14 -21.11
CA LYS A 150 21.70 31.08 -22.09
C LYS A 150 21.83 29.68 -21.52
N HIS A 151 22.49 29.57 -20.38
CA HIS A 151 22.81 28.30 -19.76
C HIS A 151 22.10 28.20 -18.41
N HIS A 152 21.19 27.25 -18.33
CA HIS A 152 20.52 26.91 -17.06
C HIS A 152 21.01 25.56 -16.59
N PHE A 153 21.54 25.51 -15.37
CA PHE A 153 21.93 24.29 -14.68
C PHE A 153 21.06 24.08 -13.46
N ASP A 154 20.58 22.87 -13.28
CA ASP A 154 19.91 22.41 -12.08
C ASP A 154 20.49 21.03 -11.74
N ILE A 155 21.27 20.96 -10.66
CA ILE A 155 21.98 19.77 -10.23
C ILE A 155 21.44 19.38 -8.85
N MET A 156 21.09 18.13 -8.69
CA MET A 156 20.58 17.59 -7.45
C MET A 156 21.33 16.31 -7.08
N ALA A 157 21.68 16.16 -5.82
CA ALA A 157 22.21 14.91 -5.26
C ALA A 157 21.58 14.65 -3.89
N GLY A 158 21.26 13.41 -3.61
CA GLY A 158 20.54 13.08 -2.40
C GLY A 158 20.62 11.61 -1.98
N TYR A 159 20.02 11.41 -0.84
CA TYR A 159 19.91 10.14 -0.14
C TYR A 159 18.46 9.91 0.28
N SER A 160 18.00 8.68 0.13
CA SER A 160 16.70 8.22 0.62
C SER A 160 16.89 6.97 1.47
N TRP A 161 16.20 6.92 2.59
CA TRP A 161 16.12 5.75 3.45
C TRP A 161 14.67 5.46 3.79
N GLN A 162 14.28 4.20 3.62
CA GLN A 162 12.95 3.72 3.96
C GLN A 162 13.07 2.45 4.79
N HIS A 163 12.27 2.40 5.83
CA HIS A 163 12.12 1.23 6.69
C HIS A 163 10.67 0.76 6.67
N PHE A 164 10.47 -0.52 6.41
CA PHE A 164 9.17 -1.16 6.41
C PHE A 164 9.15 -2.25 7.45
N HIS A 165 8.20 -2.17 8.35
CA HIS A 165 7.92 -3.20 9.33
C HIS A 165 6.46 -3.60 9.29
N ARG A 166 6.20 -4.91 9.29
CA ARG A 166 4.85 -5.48 9.43
C ARG A 166 4.91 -6.69 10.35
N SER A 167 4.06 -6.70 11.35
CA SER A 167 3.76 -7.86 12.18
C SER A 167 2.29 -8.23 12.03
N THR A 168 2.02 -9.50 11.81
CA THR A 168 0.67 -10.07 11.83
C THR A 168 0.69 -11.22 12.81
N GLU A 169 -0.24 -11.22 13.73
CA GLU A 169 -0.48 -12.32 14.67
C GLU A 169 -1.92 -12.77 14.52
N ASN A 170 -2.15 -14.06 14.41
CA ASN A 170 -3.47 -14.63 14.50
C ASN A 170 -3.48 -15.79 15.48
N ALA A 171 -4.59 -15.93 16.19
CA ALA A 171 -4.85 -17.05 17.07
C ALA A 171 -6.32 -17.43 16.97
N TYR A 172 -6.57 -18.70 16.72
CA TYR A 172 -7.90 -19.26 16.59
C TYR A 172 -8.03 -20.52 17.43
N ASN A 173 -9.26 -20.78 17.89
CA ASN A 173 -9.61 -22.01 18.57
C ASN A 173 -11.07 -22.37 18.25
N ASN A 174 -11.45 -23.62 18.48
CA ASN A 174 -12.86 -23.95 18.60
C ASN A 174 -13.43 -23.46 19.94
N LEU A 175 -14.76 -23.52 20.11
CA LEU A 175 -15.40 -23.02 21.33
C LEU A 175 -15.15 -23.90 22.57
N ASN A 176 -14.68 -25.14 22.38
CA ASN A 176 -14.28 -26.02 23.47
C ASN A 176 -12.86 -25.78 23.96
N GLY A 177 -12.04 -25.05 23.19
CA GLY A 177 -10.65 -24.77 23.55
C GLY A 177 -9.65 -25.89 23.23
N ASP A 178 -10.05 -26.93 22.51
CA ASP A 178 -9.25 -28.13 22.26
C ASP A 178 -8.57 -28.18 20.88
N ASN A 179 -8.73 -27.15 20.07
CA ASN A 179 -8.05 -27.04 18.74
C ASN A 179 -7.39 -25.66 18.55
N PRO A 180 -6.40 -25.29 19.41
CA PRO A 180 -5.74 -24.01 19.28
C PRO A 180 -4.80 -23.96 18.08
N THR A 181 -4.88 -22.89 17.30
CA THR A 181 -3.92 -22.56 16.25
C THR A 181 -3.43 -21.15 16.44
N SER A 182 -2.13 -20.93 16.29
CA SER A 182 -1.57 -19.59 16.31
C SER A 182 -0.46 -19.46 15.27
N TYR A 183 -0.35 -18.28 14.72
CA TYR A 183 0.68 -17.95 13.74
C TYR A 183 1.12 -16.50 13.91
N ILE A 184 2.43 -16.29 13.94
CA ILE A 184 3.03 -14.96 13.99
C ILE A 184 3.92 -14.81 12.76
N PHE A 185 3.65 -13.79 11.97
CA PHE A 185 4.44 -13.45 10.81
C PHE A 185 4.98 -12.02 10.94
N LYS A 186 6.31 -11.89 10.88
CA LYS A 186 6.99 -10.60 10.93
C LYS A 186 7.85 -10.41 9.72
N THR A 187 7.74 -9.25 9.10
CA THR A 187 8.62 -8.83 8.01
C THR A 187 9.23 -7.49 8.33
N GLU A 188 10.49 -7.37 8.01
CA GLU A 188 11.23 -6.12 8.12
C GLU A 188 12.11 -5.96 6.89
N SER A 189 12.09 -4.78 6.30
CA SER A 189 12.93 -4.49 5.14
C SER A 189 13.33 -3.02 5.08
N TYR A 190 14.49 -2.80 4.49
CA TYR A 190 15.08 -1.49 4.29
C TYR A 190 15.33 -1.26 2.80
N LEU A 191 15.09 -0.02 2.38
CA LEU A 191 15.47 0.49 1.06
C LEU A 191 16.34 1.72 1.27
N ILE A 192 17.51 1.74 0.67
CA ILE A 192 18.46 2.83 0.71
C ILE A 192 18.78 3.24 -0.72
N SER A 193 18.79 4.53 -0.99
CA SER A 193 19.06 5.04 -2.32
C SER A 193 19.99 6.24 -2.27
N PHE A 194 20.98 6.23 -3.16
CA PHE A 194 21.77 7.41 -3.50
C PHE A 194 21.41 7.83 -4.91
N PHE A 195 21.12 9.10 -5.10
CA PHE A 195 20.73 9.58 -6.42
C PHE A 195 21.33 10.92 -6.76
N GLY A 196 21.54 11.13 -8.06
CA GLY A 196 21.94 12.39 -8.62
C GLY A 196 21.21 12.66 -9.93
N ARG A 197 20.92 13.94 -10.18
CA ARG A 197 20.29 14.41 -11.41
C ARG A 197 20.95 15.70 -11.86
N VAL A 198 21.18 15.80 -13.14
CA VAL A 198 21.61 17.03 -13.79
C VAL A 198 20.60 17.36 -14.87
N ASN A 199 20.00 18.53 -14.76
CA ASN A 199 19.23 19.15 -15.84
C ASN A 199 20.05 20.30 -16.38
N TYR A 200 20.26 20.31 -17.69
CA TYR A 200 20.91 21.40 -18.38
C TYR A 200 20.04 21.89 -19.54
N SER A 201 19.89 23.19 -19.64
CA SER A 201 19.20 23.84 -20.74
C SER A 201 20.10 24.88 -21.37
N PHE A 202 20.24 24.79 -22.71
CA PHE A 202 20.94 25.79 -23.51
C PHE A 202 19.94 26.59 -24.31
N MET A 203 19.99 27.93 -24.17
CA MET A 203 19.11 28.90 -24.82
C MET A 203 17.62 28.58 -24.69
N ASN A 204 17.21 27.84 -23.65
CA ASN A 204 15.87 27.30 -23.46
C ASN A 204 15.35 26.43 -24.64
N ARG A 205 16.22 25.94 -25.50
CA ARG A 205 15.91 25.15 -26.71
C ARG A 205 16.39 23.72 -26.61
N TYR A 206 17.62 23.52 -26.14
CA TYR A 206 18.26 22.21 -26.04
C TYR A 206 18.27 21.81 -24.56
N LEU A 207 17.65 20.71 -24.28
CA LEU A 207 17.44 20.24 -22.91
C LEU A 207 18.10 18.88 -22.76
N ILE A 208 18.87 18.70 -21.69
CA ILE A 208 19.51 17.43 -21.32
C ILE A 208 19.15 17.14 -19.86
N THR A 209 18.65 15.96 -19.61
CA THR A 209 18.49 15.43 -18.25
C THR A 209 19.29 14.15 -18.14
N ALA A 210 20.18 14.07 -17.17
CA ALA A 210 20.89 12.84 -16.80
C ALA A 210 20.57 12.50 -15.35
N THR A 211 20.23 11.26 -15.08
CA THR A 211 19.95 10.78 -13.74
C THR A 211 20.75 9.51 -13.48
N LEU A 212 21.31 9.40 -12.31
CA LEU A 212 21.96 8.19 -11.79
C LEU A 212 21.36 7.88 -10.43
N ARG A 213 20.87 6.65 -10.25
CA ARG A 213 20.33 6.18 -8.99
C ARG A 213 20.93 4.82 -8.66
N ASN A 214 21.37 4.67 -7.41
CA ASN A 214 21.87 3.43 -6.88
C ASN A 214 21.00 3.02 -5.69
N ASP A 215 20.22 1.94 -5.86
CA ASP A 215 19.25 1.47 -4.87
C ASP A 215 19.74 0.16 -4.23
N GLY A 216 19.71 0.12 -2.90
CA GLY A 216 20.01 -1.04 -2.10
C GLY A 216 18.81 -1.50 -1.29
N THR A 217 18.48 -2.78 -1.37
CA THR A 217 17.39 -3.36 -0.58
C THR A 217 17.82 -4.55 0.25
N SER A 218 17.32 -4.63 1.49
CA SER A 218 17.58 -5.76 2.37
C SER A 218 16.87 -7.06 1.96
N ARG A 219 15.96 -7.01 0.98
CA ARG A 219 15.18 -8.17 0.52
C ARG A 219 15.99 -9.14 -0.32
N PHE A 220 17.13 -8.70 -0.85
CA PHE A 220 18.02 -9.55 -1.64
C PHE A 220 19.23 -9.99 -0.83
N SER A 221 19.91 -11.04 -1.31
CA SER A 221 21.18 -11.51 -0.75
C SER A 221 22.24 -10.40 -0.78
N LYS A 222 23.27 -10.51 0.06
CA LYS A 222 24.31 -9.46 0.19
C LYS A 222 24.92 -9.05 -1.15
N ASP A 223 25.15 -10.02 -2.04
CA ASP A 223 25.81 -9.80 -3.32
C ASP A 223 24.93 -9.15 -4.39
N ASN A 224 23.60 -9.19 -4.21
CA ASN A 224 22.63 -8.70 -5.17
C ASN A 224 21.76 -7.54 -4.62
N ARG A 225 22.19 -6.92 -3.53
CA ARG A 225 21.38 -5.88 -2.85
C ARG A 225 21.33 -4.55 -3.60
N TRP A 226 22.36 -4.27 -4.39
CA TRP A 226 22.53 -2.97 -5.02
C TRP A 226 22.26 -3.04 -6.52
N GLY A 227 21.49 -2.09 -7.02
CA GLY A 227 21.21 -1.91 -8.44
C GLY A 227 21.48 -0.47 -8.86
N LEU A 228 22.20 -0.30 -9.98
CA LEU A 228 22.51 0.99 -10.57
C LEU A 228 21.57 1.27 -11.75
N PHE A 229 20.92 2.42 -11.73
CA PHE A 229 19.89 2.82 -12.69
C PHE A 229 20.26 4.17 -13.33
N PRO A 230 21.02 4.17 -14.44
CA PRO A 230 21.28 5.38 -15.19
C PRO A 230 20.11 5.69 -16.14
N SER A 231 19.84 6.97 -16.36
CA SER A 231 18.94 7.43 -17.43
C SER A 231 19.40 8.74 -18.03
N VAL A 232 19.16 8.92 -19.33
CA VAL A 232 19.45 10.16 -20.07
C VAL A 232 18.24 10.48 -20.93
N ALA A 233 17.85 11.76 -20.93
CA ALA A 233 16.80 12.27 -21.80
C ALA A 233 17.27 13.55 -22.48
N LEU A 234 16.95 13.68 -23.76
CA LEU A 234 17.24 14.84 -24.60
C LEU A 234 15.92 15.49 -25.05
N GLY A 235 15.92 16.81 -25.11
CA GLY A 235 14.77 17.56 -25.59
C GLY A 235 15.23 18.71 -26.52
N TRP A 236 14.53 18.89 -27.61
CA TRP A 236 14.73 19.99 -28.51
C TRP A 236 13.41 20.72 -28.74
N LYS A 237 13.36 22.00 -28.34
CA LYS A 237 12.21 22.87 -28.60
C LYS A 237 12.38 23.50 -29.98
N ILE A 238 11.89 22.83 -31.00
CA ILE A 238 12.04 23.22 -32.42
C ILE A 238 11.31 24.54 -32.67
N LYS A 239 10.19 24.79 -32.03
CA LYS A 239 9.44 26.06 -32.16
C LYS A 239 10.26 27.28 -31.79
N GLU A 240 11.22 27.14 -30.88
CA GLU A 240 12.09 28.24 -30.43
C GLU A 240 13.24 28.55 -31.44
N GLU A 241 13.39 27.76 -32.50
CA GLU A 241 14.40 28.00 -33.53
C GLU A 241 14.01 29.15 -34.47
N GLY A 242 15.01 29.85 -34.96
CA GLY A 242 14.80 31.02 -35.84
C GLY A 242 13.95 30.72 -37.08
N PHE A 243 14.11 29.52 -37.66
CA PHE A 243 13.34 29.10 -38.85
C PHE A 243 11.87 28.74 -38.55
N MET A 244 11.50 28.62 -37.28
CA MET A 244 10.12 28.30 -36.87
C MET A 244 9.36 29.48 -36.25
N LYS A 245 10.05 30.62 -36.00
CA LYS A 245 9.44 31.76 -35.31
C LYS A 245 8.22 32.32 -36.05
N ASP A 246 8.30 32.40 -37.37
CA ASP A 246 7.28 32.99 -38.24
C ASP A 246 6.19 31.98 -38.67
N VAL A 247 6.22 30.76 -38.15
CA VAL A 247 5.20 29.73 -38.46
C VAL A 247 4.08 29.79 -37.40
N ASP A 248 3.09 30.65 -37.61
CA ASP A 248 2.00 30.89 -36.66
C ASP A 248 1.06 29.69 -36.48
N ALA A 249 1.00 28.80 -37.47
CA ALA A 249 0.19 27.58 -37.40
C ALA A 249 0.64 26.57 -36.32
N VAL A 250 1.86 26.71 -35.79
CA VAL A 250 2.46 25.82 -34.81
C VAL A 250 2.79 26.62 -33.55
N SER A 251 2.05 26.42 -32.48
CA SER A 251 2.25 27.10 -31.20
C SER A 251 3.39 26.50 -30.37
N ASP A 252 3.55 25.17 -30.36
CA ASP A 252 4.65 24.45 -29.71
C ASP A 252 5.06 23.22 -30.54
N LEU A 253 6.36 23.02 -30.70
CA LEU A 253 6.93 21.83 -31.34
C LEU A 253 8.19 21.42 -30.57
N LYS A 254 8.15 20.27 -29.92
CA LYS A 254 9.24 19.73 -29.12
C LYS A 254 9.50 18.27 -29.45
N LEU A 255 10.74 17.97 -29.82
CA LEU A 255 11.24 16.61 -29.96
C LEU A 255 11.83 16.14 -28.63
N ARG A 256 11.57 14.89 -28.24
CA ARG A 256 12.13 14.25 -27.05
C ARG A 256 12.65 12.87 -27.40
N LEU A 257 13.79 12.50 -26.79
CA LEU A 257 14.44 11.21 -26.89
C LEU A 257 14.91 10.83 -25.47
N GLY A 258 14.68 9.57 -25.06
CA GLY A 258 15.11 9.06 -23.75
C GLY A 258 15.21 7.54 -23.76
#